data_38d6c29ee341b8bf8ba74a6b2ca8addc
#
_entry.id   38d6c29ee341b8bf8ba74a6b2ca8addc
#
_cell.length_a   1.000
_cell.length_b   1.000
_cell.length_c   1.000
_cell.angle_alpha   90.00
_cell.angle_beta   90.00
_cell.angle_gamma   90.00
#
_symmetry.space_group_name_H-M   'P 1'
#
loop_
_entity.id
_entity.type
_entity.pdbx_description
1 polymer ?
#
loop_
_entity_poly.entity_id
_entity_poly.type
_entity_poly.pdbx_seq_one_letter_code
_entity_poly.pdbx_strand_id
1 'polypeptide(L)' 'MKVTLNGKAEQLQDQTSVADLLISRKIRPEMVSVELNGAILHRSKFGATQISEGDKVEFLYYMGGGRE' A
#
# COMPACT_ATOMS: atom_id res chain seq x y z
N MET A 1 -7.78 -10.77 6.98
CA MET A 1 -8.76 -9.82 6.41
C MET A 1 -8.67 -9.77 4.90
N LYS A 2 -9.77 -9.51 4.28
CA LYS A 2 -9.82 -9.48 2.83
C LYS A 2 -9.83 -8.05 2.35
N VAL A 3 -8.95 -7.74 1.41
CA VAL A 3 -8.82 -6.38 0.86
C VAL A 3 -8.71 -6.48 -0.65
N THR A 4 -8.79 -5.34 -1.32
CA THR A 4 -8.49 -5.26 -2.75
C THR A 4 -7.16 -4.54 -2.91
N LEU A 5 -6.22 -5.18 -3.58
CA LEU A 5 -4.89 -4.63 -3.78
C LEU A 5 -4.64 -4.52 -5.28
N ASN A 6 -4.55 -3.30 -5.77
CA ASN A 6 -4.38 -3.03 -7.20
C ASN A 6 -5.43 -3.78 -8.03
N GLY A 7 -6.66 -3.75 -7.55
CA GLY A 7 -7.78 -4.35 -8.27
C GLY A 7 -7.97 -5.84 -8.04
N LYS A 8 -7.13 -6.47 -7.24
CA LYS A 8 -7.23 -7.92 -7.01
C LYS A 8 -7.56 -8.19 -5.55
N ALA A 9 -8.40 -9.18 -5.31
CA ALA A 9 -8.71 -9.61 -3.94
C ALA A 9 -7.48 -10.28 -3.33
N GLU A 10 -7.13 -9.87 -2.13
CA GLU A 10 -5.98 -10.40 -1.41
C GLU A 10 -6.36 -10.66 0.03
N GLN A 11 -5.74 -11.67 0.60
CA GLN A 11 -5.93 -11.99 2.01
C GLN A 11 -4.71 -11.49 2.78
N LEU A 12 -4.94 -10.68 3.79
CA LEU A 12 -3.88 -10.15 4.63
C LEU A 12 -4.10 -10.58 6.06
N GLN A 13 -3.03 -10.64 6.82
CA GLN A 13 -3.14 -10.88 8.25
C GLN A 13 -3.74 -9.68 8.94
N ASP A 14 -4.47 -9.91 10.02
CA ASP A 14 -5.01 -8.82 10.80
C ASP A 14 -3.86 -7.98 11.38
N GLN A 15 -4.15 -6.70 11.59
CA GLN A 15 -3.17 -5.78 12.17
C GLN A 15 -1.97 -5.53 11.26
N THR A 16 -2.22 -5.51 9.96
CA THR A 16 -1.18 -5.17 8.98
C THR A 16 -1.28 -3.69 8.68
N SER A 17 -0.19 -2.96 8.87
CA SER A 17 -0.14 -1.56 8.47
C SER A 17 0.23 -1.45 7.01
N VAL A 18 0.07 -0.25 6.44
CA VAL A 18 0.52 -0.02 5.06
C VAL A 18 2.02 -0.27 4.95
N ALA A 19 2.79 0.19 5.95
CA ALA A 19 4.24 -0.05 5.94
C ALA A 19 4.56 -1.54 5.96
N ASP A 20 3.84 -2.30 6.78
CA ASP A 20 4.05 -3.76 6.85
C ASP A 20 3.76 -4.41 5.51
N LEU A 21 2.70 -3.97 4.83
CA LEU A 21 2.36 -4.54 3.54
C LEU A 21 3.45 -4.27 2.51
N LEU A 22 3.99 -3.05 2.50
CA LEU A 22 5.07 -2.71 1.57
C LEU A 22 6.30 -3.57 1.85
N ILE A 23 6.66 -3.73 3.12
CA ILE A 23 7.80 -4.55 3.49
C ILE A 23 7.61 -5.99 3.01
N SER A 24 6.41 -6.53 3.24
CA SER A 24 6.15 -7.93 2.86
C SER A 24 6.23 -8.14 1.36
N ARG A 25 6.01 -7.10 0.57
CA ARG A 25 6.08 -7.17 -0.89
C ARG A 25 7.41 -6.69 -1.42
N LYS A 26 8.33 -6.34 -0.53
CA LYS A 26 9.68 -5.85 -0.90
C LYS A 26 9.60 -4.58 -1.73
N ILE A 27 8.66 -3.71 -1.39
CA ILE A 27 8.47 -2.44 -2.07
C ILE A 27 9.03 -1.35 -1.17
N ARG A 28 9.90 -0.52 -1.72
CA ARG A 28 10.49 0.58 -0.98
C ARG A 28 9.49 1.74 -0.95
N PRO A 29 9.25 2.32 0.23
CA PRO A 29 8.23 3.37 0.34
C PRO A 29 8.48 4.57 -0.57
N GLU A 30 9.75 4.90 -0.81
CA GLU A 30 10.07 6.07 -1.63
C GLU A 30 9.83 5.82 -3.12
N MET A 31 9.53 4.59 -3.51
CA MET A 31 9.33 4.25 -4.92
C MET A 31 7.86 4.13 -5.30
N VAL A 32 6.97 4.46 -4.40
CA VAL A 32 5.56 4.18 -4.63
C VAL A 32 4.70 5.25 -3.97
N SER A 33 3.59 5.60 -4.62
CA SER A 33 2.50 6.32 -3.98
C SER A 33 1.44 5.31 -3.61
N VAL A 34 0.79 5.53 -2.48
CA VAL A 34 -0.25 4.63 -2.00
C VAL A 34 -1.56 5.39 -1.92
N GLU A 35 -2.61 4.82 -2.50
CA GLU A 35 -3.96 5.32 -2.30
C GLU A 35 -4.71 4.32 -1.44
N LEU A 36 -5.39 4.82 -0.43
CA LEU A 36 -6.21 4.01 0.44
C LEU A 36 -7.63 4.50 0.31
N ASN A 37 -8.49 3.64 -0.24
CA ASN A 37 -9.89 3.96 -0.47
C ASN A 37 -10.06 5.25 -1.28
N GLY A 38 -9.22 5.42 -2.29
CA GLY A 38 -9.31 6.54 -3.20
C GLY A 38 -8.59 7.79 -2.77
N ALA A 39 -7.99 7.82 -1.60
CA ALA A 39 -7.28 8.99 -1.12
C ALA A 39 -5.79 8.69 -1.00
N ILE A 40 -4.97 9.64 -1.42
CA ILE A 40 -3.52 9.50 -1.32
C ILE A 40 -3.12 9.51 0.16
N LEU A 41 -2.27 8.55 0.53
CA LEU A 41 -1.76 8.44 1.88
C LEU A 41 -0.30 8.90 1.87
N HIS A 42 0.02 9.89 2.70
CA HIS A 42 1.39 10.37 2.79
C HIS A 42 2.31 9.30 3.35
N ARG A 43 3.55 9.28 2.86
CA ARG A 43 4.53 8.30 3.29
C ARG A 43 4.74 8.33 4.81
N SER A 44 4.69 9.50 5.39
CA SER A 44 4.88 9.63 6.85
C SER A 44 3.81 8.91 7.65
N LYS A 45 2.70 8.53 7.01
CA LYS A 45 1.60 7.86 7.69
C LYS A 45 1.58 6.36 7.47
N PHE A 46 2.47 5.82 6.67
CA PHE A 46 2.41 4.40 6.30
C PHE A 46 2.48 3.50 7.54
N GLY A 47 3.35 3.83 8.47
CA GLY A 47 3.50 3.00 9.66
C GLY A 47 2.37 3.14 10.66
N ALA A 48 1.65 4.24 10.60
CA ALA A 48 0.58 4.52 11.55
C ALA A 48 -0.81 4.15 11.01
N THR A 49 -0.90 3.73 9.75
CA THR A 49 -2.18 3.45 9.12
C THR A 49 -2.39 1.96 9.05
N GLN A 50 -3.37 1.47 9.79
CA GLN A 50 -3.74 0.06 9.77
C GLN A 50 -4.70 -0.18 8.62
N ILE A 51 -4.49 -1.28 7.90
CA ILE A 51 -5.40 -1.71 6.85
C ILE A 51 -6.56 -2.45 7.51
N SER A 52 -7.75 -2.24 6.99
CA SER A 52 -8.97 -2.83 7.56
C SER A 52 -9.66 -3.71 6.54
N GLU A 53 -10.52 -4.58 7.04
CA GLU A 53 -11.32 -5.45 6.20
C GLU A 53 -12.05 -4.64 5.15
N GLY A 54 -11.94 -5.04 3.90
CA GLY A 54 -12.65 -4.39 2.81
C GLY A 54 -11.96 -3.17 2.23
N ASP A 55 -10.80 -2.81 2.75
CA ASP A 55 -10.09 -1.64 2.22
C ASP A 55 -9.65 -1.88 0.78
N LYS A 56 -9.59 -0.78 0.05
CA LYS A 56 -9.07 -0.78 -1.31
C LYS A 56 -7.74 -0.04 -1.30
N VAL A 57 -6.68 -0.76 -1.62
CA VAL A 57 -5.32 -0.23 -1.59
C VAL A 57 -4.76 -0.25 -2.99
N GLU A 58 -4.18 0.87 -3.43
CA GLU A 58 -3.56 0.94 -4.75
C GLU A 58 -2.16 1.49 -4.63
N PHE A 59 -1.24 0.84 -5.31
CA PHE A 59 0.15 1.27 -5.38
C PHE A 59 0.41 1.83 -6.77
N LEU A 60 1.00 3.03 -6.82
CA LEU A 60 1.39 3.65 -8.07
C LEU A 60 2.90 3.77 -8.04
N TYR A 61 3.57 3.01 -8.91
CA TYR A 61 5.03 2.97 -8.90
C TYR A 61 5.59 4.13 -9.69
N TYR A 62 6.68 4.70 -9.22
CA TYR A 62 7.38 5.75 -9.95
C TYR A 62 8.29 5.10 -10.96
N MET A 63 8.05 5.43 -12.22
CA MET A 63 8.84 4.85 -13.30
C MET A 63 10.15 5.59 -13.51
N GLY A 64 10.11 6.81 -13.19
CA GLY A 64 11.22 7.60 -13.53
C GLY A 64 12.42 7.26 -12.81
N GLY A 65 12.20 6.75 -12.21
CA GLY A 65 13.36 6.52 -11.70
C GLY A 65 14.29 6.34 -12.81
N GLY A 66 14.13 6.14 -13.14
CA GLY A 66 14.71 5.96 -13.79
C GLY A 66 14.97 5.96 -14.83
N ARG A 67 14.72 6.05 -15.05
CA ARG A 67 14.88 6.31 -15.89
C ARG A 67 15.18 6.87 -16.39
N GLU A 68 15.22 6.97 -16.66
CA GLU A 68 15.40 7.67 -17.14
C GLU A 68 15.85 7.88 -17.30
#